data_2f0713212609fde55a6b5763ec115614
#
_entry.id   2f0713212609fde55a6b5763ec115614
#
_cell.length_a   1.000
_cell.length_b   1.000
_cell.length_c   1.000
_cell.angle_alpha   90.00
_cell.angle_beta   90.00
_cell.angle_gamma   90.00
#
_symmetry.space_group_name_H-M   'P 1'
#
loop_
_entity.id
_entity.type
_entity.pdbx_description
1 polymer ?
#
loop_
_entity_poly.entity_id
_entity_poly.type
_entity_poly.pdbx_seq_one_letter_code
_entity_poly.pdbx_strand_id
1 'polypeptide(L)'
;RGTGPVGNIREIRARIRSVKNTQQITKTMKMVASAKLRRTQNGLSGIRNFAQRSREILQELLDGEVAEYENPFLIPRKETKKVCYVVFVGNRGLCGVYNHAIVRYAQELVRADARECSVVVCGSWGRDVIAQSGLPVRHTFDGISDTPGTAQSLPVADYLKRLYLSGEADEIHLVYQRFYSALQQVPSQVQLLPAKLETEEKNEATNDYIFEPDAKSVLENM
;
A
#
# COMPACT_ATOMS: atom_id res chain seq x y z
N ARG A 1 -16.57 -24.40 55.85
CA ARG A 1 -17.53 -23.32 55.52
C ARG A 1 -16.76 -22.28 54.74
N GLY A 2 -16.79 -22.40 53.39
CA GLY A 2 -16.15 -21.45 52.48
C GLY A 2 -17.10 -20.30 52.22
N THR A 3 -16.77 -19.11 52.69
CA THR A 3 -17.37 -17.86 52.22
C THR A 3 -16.60 -17.42 50.97
N GLY A 4 -17.13 -17.77 49.79
CA GLY A 4 -16.67 -17.18 48.56
C GLY A 4 -16.89 -15.66 48.63
N PRO A 5 -16.04 -14.84 47.99
CA PRO A 5 -16.16 -13.39 48.01
C PRO A 5 -17.46 -13.01 47.29
N VAL A 6 -18.46 -12.62 48.06
CA VAL A 6 -19.63 -11.94 47.52
C VAL A 6 -19.14 -10.59 47.01
N GLY A 7 -18.93 -10.50 45.69
CA GLY A 7 -18.51 -9.24 45.04
C GLY A 7 -19.47 -8.15 45.51
N ASN A 8 -18.93 -7.09 46.10
CA ASN A 8 -19.68 -5.99 46.66
C ASN A 8 -20.61 -5.40 45.56
N ILE A 9 -21.90 -5.34 45.79
CA ILE A 9 -22.93 -4.85 44.86
C ILE A 9 -22.55 -3.49 44.26
N ARG A 10 -21.82 -2.67 45.01
CA ARG A 10 -21.25 -1.42 44.51
C ARG A 10 -20.22 -1.64 43.41
N GLU A 11 -19.36 -2.60 43.58
CA GLU A 11 -18.32 -2.96 42.58
C GLU A 11 -18.94 -3.51 41.29
N ILE A 12 -19.94 -4.38 41.41
CA ILE A 12 -20.68 -4.90 40.25
C ILE A 12 -21.40 -3.77 39.50
N ARG A 13 -22.05 -2.85 40.20
CA ARG A 13 -22.71 -1.69 39.59
C ARG A 13 -21.71 -0.76 38.89
N ALA A 14 -20.54 -0.51 39.48
CA ALA A 14 -19.48 0.26 38.89
C ALA A 14 -18.98 -0.41 37.60
N ARG A 15 -18.79 -1.72 37.62
CA ARG A 15 -18.36 -2.52 36.45
C ARG A 15 -19.40 -2.49 35.32
N ILE A 16 -20.69 -2.64 35.65
CA ILE A 16 -21.77 -2.50 34.65
C ILE A 16 -21.77 -1.11 34.00
N ARG A 17 -21.58 -0.05 34.79
CA ARG A 17 -21.51 1.31 34.26
C ARG A 17 -20.32 1.49 33.32
N SER A 18 -19.13 0.99 33.71
CA SER A 18 -17.93 1.02 32.91
C SER A 18 -18.11 0.29 31.60
N VAL A 19 -18.66 -0.92 31.60
CA VAL A 19 -18.93 -1.71 30.39
C VAL A 19 -19.94 -1.03 29.48
N LYS A 20 -21.02 -0.43 30.02
CA LYS A 20 -21.99 0.35 29.22
C LYS A 20 -21.34 1.55 28.55
N ASN A 21 -20.46 2.28 29.25
CA ASN A 21 -19.74 3.39 28.66
C ASN A 21 -18.81 2.92 27.53
N THR A 22 -18.08 1.82 27.75
CA THR A 22 -17.21 1.22 26.72
C THR A 22 -18.03 0.77 25.50
N GLN A 23 -19.21 0.15 25.73
CA GLN A 23 -20.13 -0.23 24.65
C GLN A 23 -20.57 0.98 23.82
N GLN A 24 -20.91 2.10 24.48
CA GLN A 24 -21.31 3.33 23.79
C GLN A 24 -20.17 3.88 22.93
N ILE A 25 -18.95 3.93 23.48
CA ILE A 25 -17.76 4.37 22.76
C ILE A 25 -17.50 3.50 21.52
N THR A 26 -17.48 2.18 21.69
CA THR A 26 -17.23 1.25 20.58
C THR A 26 -18.31 1.30 19.51
N LYS A 27 -19.59 1.51 19.90
CA LYS A 27 -20.69 1.72 18.96
C LYS A 27 -20.46 2.99 18.10
N THR A 28 -20.05 4.08 18.74
CA THR A 28 -19.74 5.34 18.03
C THR A 28 -18.53 5.16 17.10
N MET A 29 -17.47 4.50 17.55
CA MET A 29 -16.30 4.19 16.73
C MET A 29 -16.68 3.34 15.50
N LYS A 30 -17.56 2.34 15.68
CA LYS A 30 -18.08 1.53 14.55
C LYS A 30 -18.81 2.40 13.52
N MET A 31 -19.65 3.34 13.97
CA MET A 31 -20.37 4.24 13.05
C MET A 31 -19.41 5.13 12.23
N VAL A 32 -18.42 5.73 12.90
CA VAL A 32 -17.40 6.55 12.25
C VAL A 32 -16.57 5.72 11.26
N ALA A 33 -16.11 4.53 11.66
CA ALA A 33 -15.35 3.64 10.80
C ALA A 33 -16.15 3.21 9.55
N SER A 34 -17.45 2.89 9.74
CA SER A 34 -18.33 2.53 8.61
C SER A 34 -18.53 3.68 7.62
N ALA A 35 -18.67 4.92 8.11
CA ALA A 35 -18.79 6.09 7.26
C ALA A 35 -17.48 6.36 6.47
N LYS A 36 -16.34 6.21 7.14
CA LYS A 36 -15.02 6.31 6.49
C LYS A 36 -14.84 5.25 5.41
N LEU A 37 -15.16 3.98 5.71
CA LEU A 37 -15.06 2.89 4.75
C LEU A 37 -15.85 3.17 3.48
N ARG A 38 -17.12 3.61 3.60
CA ARG A 38 -17.95 3.96 2.44
C ARG A 38 -17.33 5.09 1.60
N ARG A 39 -16.81 6.14 2.24
CA ARG A 39 -16.16 7.25 1.55
C ARG A 39 -14.92 6.77 0.79
N THR A 40 -14.09 5.95 1.41
CA THR A 40 -12.89 5.39 0.79
C THR A 40 -13.24 4.47 -0.38
N GLN A 41 -14.24 3.59 -0.22
CA GLN A 41 -14.69 2.71 -1.31
C GLN A 41 -15.19 3.49 -2.53
N ASN A 42 -15.96 4.56 -2.31
CA ASN A 42 -16.44 5.41 -3.40
C ASN A 42 -15.29 6.14 -4.13
N GLY A 43 -14.25 6.57 -3.40
CA GLY A 43 -13.07 7.17 -4.01
C GLY A 43 -12.19 6.17 -4.78
N LEU A 44 -12.11 4.93 -4.30
CA LEU A 44 -11.27 3.88 -4.92
C LEU A 44 -11.70 3.49 -6.33
N SER A 45 -13.00 3.55 -6.66
CA SER A 45 -13.47 3.17 -7.99
C SER A 45 -12.89 4.07 -9.08
N GLY A 46 -12.87 5.39 -8.84
CA GLY A 46 -12.27 6.35 -9.78
C GLY A 46 -10.76 6.13 -9.96
N ILE A 47 -10.04 5.92 -8.86
CA ILE A 47 -8.59 5.67 -8.90
C ILE A 47 -8.27 4.36 -9.64
N ARG A 48 -9.05 3.30 -9.42
CA ARG A 48 -8.87 2.03 -10.11
C ARG A 48 -9.06 2.17 -11.61
N ASN A 49 -10.12 2.83 -12.04
CA ASN A 49 -10.39 3.09 -13.45
C ASN A 49 -9.26 3.90 -14.09
N PHE A 50 -8.80 4.95 -13.40
CA PHE A 50 -7.66 5.74 -13.87
C PHE A 50 -6.39 4.90 -14.00
N ALA A 51 -6.02 4.13 -12.98
CA ALA A 51 -4.84 3.28 -13.01
C ALA A 51 -4.92 2.19 -14.10
N GLN A 52 -6.12 1.65 -14.33
CA GLN A 52 -6.33 0.67 -15.41
C GLN A 52 -6.15 1.33 -16.78
N ARG A 53 -6.78 2.48 -17.02
CA ARG A 53 -6.64 3.21 -18.28
C ARG A 53 -5.20 3.64 -18.54
N SER A 54 -4.49 4.11 -17.52
CA SER A 54 -3.07 4.45 -17.66
C SER A 54 -2.21 3.24 -18.06
N ARG A 55 -2.51 2.05 -17.53
CA ARG A 55 -1.83 0.81 -17.94
C ARG A 55 -2.15 0.43 -19.38
N GLU A 56 -3.41 0.51 -19.79
CA GLU A 56 -3.84 0.24 -21.16
C GLU A 56 -3.11 1.15 -22.16
N ILE A 57 -3.06 2.46 -21.87
CA ILE A 57 -2.35 3.44 -22.70
C ILE A 57 -0.84 3.13 -22.73
N LEU A 58 -0.23 2.83 -21.58
CA LEU A 58 1.18 2.49 -21.51
C LEU A 58 1.49 1.22 -22.29
N GLN A 59 0.64 0.21 -22.23
CA GLN A 59 0.78 -1.03 -23.01
C GLN A 59 0.75 -0.74 -24.50
N GLU A 60 -0.19 0.07 -24.96
CA GLU A 60 -0.34 0.40 -26.39
C GLU A 60 0.82 1.24 -26.91
N LEU A 61 1.33 2.18 -26.10
CA LEU A 61 2.56 2.92 -26.41
C LEU A 61 3.74 1.98 -26.63
N LEU A 62 3.88 0.93 -25.82
CA LEU A 62 4.99 -0.01 -25.87
C LEU A 62 4.84 -1.07 -26.97
N ASP A 63 3.61 -1.43 -27.33
CA ASP A 63 3.32 -2.33 -28.46
C ASP A 63 3.48 -1.60 -29.82
N GLY A 64 3.49 -0.26 -29.83
CA GLY A 64 3.54 0.62 -30.99
C GLY A 64 4.91 1.19 -31.32
N GLU A 65 4.93 2.43 -31.81
CA GLU A 65 6.13 3.14 -32.32
C GLU A 65 7.22 3.38 -31.26
N VAL A 66 6.91 3.24 -29.97
CA VAL A 66 7.83 3.52 -28.85
C VAL A 66 8.51 2.26 -28.33
N ALA A 67 8.30 1.10 -28.96
CA ALA A 67 8.89 -0.19 -28.56
C ALA A 67 10.45 -0.15 -28.51
N GLU A 68 11.08 0.74 -29.30
CA GLU A 68 12.53 0.95 -29.31
C GLU A 68 13.00 2.01 -28.30
N TYR A 69 12.08 2.65 -27.56
CA TYR A 69 12.45 3.70 -26.62
C TYR A 69 12.96 3.12 -25.30
N GLU A 70 14.25 3.32 -25.03
CA GLU A 70 14.90 2.89 -23.81
C GLU A 70 14.45 3.74 -22.60
N ASN A 71 13.30 3.42 -22.01
CA ASN A 71 12.88 4.01 -20.75
C ASN A 71 13.41 3.18 -19.57
N PRO A 72 14.23 3.76 -18.68
CA PRO A 72 14.83 3.02 -17.56
C PRO A 72 13.80 2.42 -16.59
N PHE A 73 12.58 2.94 -16.54
CA PHE A 73 11.52 2.42 -15.69
C PHE A 73 10.82 1.17 -16.26
N LEU A 74 11.05 0.84 -17.52
CA LEU A 74 10.43 -0.28 -18.22
C LEU A 74 11.39 -1.45 -18.46
N ILE A 75 12.70 -1.13 -18.56
CA ILE A 75 13.72 -2.12 -18.89
C ILE A 75 14.31 -2.71 -17.61
N PRO A 76 14.20 -4.03 -17.40
CA PRO A 76 14.85 -4.70 -16.28
C PRO A 76 16.37 -4.51 -16.34
N ARG A 77 16.99 -4.28 -15.19
CA ARG A 77 18.46 -4.22 -15.12
C ARG A 77 19.05 -5.62 -15.38
N LYS A 78 20.22 -5.66 -15.99
CA LYS A 78 20.92 -6.93 -16.29
C LYS A 78 21.21 -7.75 -15.04
N GLU A 79 21.48 -7.09 -13.91
CA GLU A 79 21.67 -7.70 -12.61
C GLU A 79 20.80 -7.00 -11.59
N THR A 80 20.00 -7.77 -10.86
CA THR A 80 19.15 -7.30 -9.78
C THR A 80 19.76 -7.71 -8.45
N LYS A 81 20.49 -6.80 -7.81
CA LYS A 81 21.17 -7.04 -6.53
C LYS A 81 20.48 -6.37 -5.36
N LYS A 82 19.77 -5.28 -5.61
CA LYS A 82 19.15 -4.44 -4.58
C LYS A 82 17.66 -4.35 -4.77
N VAL A 83 16.91 -4.68 -3.73
CA VAL A 83 15.44 -4.63 -3.72
C VAL A 83 14.94 -3.67 -2.66
N CYS A 84 13.98 -2.84 -3.02
CA CYS A 84 13.28 -1.97 -2.09
C CYS A 84 11.82 -2.41 -1.92
N TYR A 85 11.43 -2.69 -0.69
CA TYR A 85 10.05 -2.99 -0.31
C TYR A 85 9.39 -1.75 0.27
N VAL A 86 8.35 -1.23 -0.37
CA VAL A 86 7.57 -0.08 0.10
C VAL A 86 6.36 -0.61 0.87
N VAL A 87 6.40 -0.50 2.19
CA VAL A 87 5.42 -1.12 3.09
C VAL A 87 4.39 -0.10 3.53
N PHE A 88 3.12 -0.32 3.15
CA PHE A 88 2.00 0.53 3.53
C PHE A 88 1.37 0.05 4.83
N VAL A 89 1.54 0.82 5.89
CA VAL A 89 0.91 0.60 7.20
C VAL A 89 -0.13 1.68 7.48
N GLY A 90 -1.01 1.44 8.44
CA GLY A 90 -1.99 2.45 8.85
C GLY A 90 -1.35 3.59 9.65
N ASN A 91 -2.10 4.68 9.82
CA ASN A 91 -1.66 5.81 10.66
C ASN A 91 -2.06 5.62 12.14
N ARG A 92 -2.93 4.66 12.44
CA ARG A 92 -3.52 4.46 13.77
C ARG A 92 -3.58 2.99 14.14
N GLY A 93 -3.66 2.73 15.45
CA GLY A 93 -3.98 1.42 15.99
C GLY A 93 -5.48 1.13 16.00
N LEU A 94 -5.88 0.13 16.79
CA LEU A 94 -7.25 -0.35 16.93
C LEU A 94 -7.87 -0.86 15.61
N CYS A 95 -7.03 -1.40 14.73
CA CYS A 95 -7.40 -1.95 13.43
C CYS A 95 -7.23 -3.49 13.36
N GLY A 96 -7.34 -4.16 14.52
CA GLY A 96 -7.13 -5.60 14.61
C GLY A 96 -5.71 -6.00 14.24
N VAL A 97 -5.57 -7.02 13.43
CA VAL A 97 -4.28 -7.57 12.99
C VAL A 97 -3.68 -6.85 11.78
N TYR A 98 -4.36 -5.85 11.21
CA TYR A 98 -4.00 -5.19 9.95
C TYR A 98 -2.51 -4.84 9.86
N ASN A 99 -2.04 -4.01 10.80
CA ASN A 99 -0.66 -3.53 10.76
C ASN A 99 0.36 -4.65 11.05
N HIS A 100 0.07 -5.50 12.03
CA HIS A 100 0.95 -6.62 12.37
C HIS A 100 1.07 -7.63 11.22
N ALA A 101 -0.03 -7.91 10.52
CA ALA A 101 -0.03 -8.82 9.39
C ALA A 101 0.86 -8.31 8.25
N ILE A 102 0.82 -7.00 7.94
CA ILE A 102 1.63 -6.42 6.89
C ILE A 102 3.12 -6.39 7.27
N VAL A 103 3.45 -6.05 8.52
CA VAL A 103 4.84 -6.04 9.00
C VAL A 103 5.43 -7.45 8.98
N ARG A 104 4.67 -8.46 9.44
CA ARG A 104 5.10 -9.85 9.39
C ARG A 104 5.32 -10.33 7.96
N TYR A 105 4.42 -9.99 7.05
CA TYR A 105 4.57 -10.34 5.64
C TYR A 105 5.82 -9.67 5.02
N ALA A 106 6.07 -8.40 5.32
CA ALA A 106 7.30 -7.73 4.89
C ALA A 106 8.56 -8.39 5.46
N GLN A 107 8.54 -8.84 6.73
CA GLN A 107 9.65 -9.60 7.33
C GLN A 107 9.87 -10.95 6.61
N GLU A 108 8.80 -11.64 6.25
CA GLU A 108 8.87 -12.91 5.50
C GLU A 108 9.50 -12.68 4.11
N LEU A 109 9.11 -11.61 3.40
CA LEU A 109 9.68 -11.25 2.10
C LEU A 109 11.18 -10.93 2.22
N VAL A 110 11.55 -10.04 3.14
CA VAL A 110 12.96 -9.65 3.34
C VAL A 110 13.84 -10.84 3.73
N ARG A 111 13.33 -11.77 4.54
CA ARG A 111 14.08 -12.96 4.94
C ARG A 111 14.23 -13.99 3.82
N ALA A 112 13.24 -14.07 2.94
CA ALA A 112 13.26 -15.01 1.82
C ALA A 112 14.10 -14.51 0.64
N ASP A 113 14.34 -13.21 0.55
CA ASP A 113 15.12 -12.60 -0.51
C ASP A 113 16.61 -12.66 -0.18
N ALA A 114 17.40 -13.27 -1.07
CA ALA A 114 18.86 -13.38 -0.92
C ALA A 114 19.61 -12.09 -1.31
N ARG A 115 18.91 -11.11 -1.87
CA ARG A 115 19.47 -9.85 -2.35
C ARG A 115 19.58 -8.83 -1.21
N GLU A 116 20.28 -7.74 -1.45
CA GLU A 116 20.32 -6.61 -0.52
C GLU A 116 18.94 -5.94 -0.46
N CYS A 117 18.26 -6.09 0.68
CA CYS A 117 16.92 -5.56 0.88
C CYS A 117 16.96 -4.23 1.62
N SER A 118 16.12 -3.29 1.20
CA SER A 118 15.82 -2.06 1.92
C SER A 118 14.32 -1.88 2.05
N VAL A 119 13.86 -1.17 3.07
CA VAL A 119 12.44 -0.95 3.33
C VAL A 119 12.14 0.54 3.43
N VAL A 120 11.12 0.96 2.70
CA VAL A 120 10.50 2.28 2.84
C VAL A 120 9.12 2.08 3.46
N VAL A 121 8.81 2.83 4.51
CA VAL A 121 7.53 2.71 5.22
C VAL A 121 6.64 3.90 4.91
N CYS A 122 5.40 3.63 4.54
CA CYS A 122 4.36 4.63 4.33
C CYS A 122 3.28 4.47 5.39
N GLY A 123 3.16 5.43 6.30
CA GLY A 123 2.23 5.46 7.42
C GLY A 123 2.95 5.60 8.77
N SER A 124 2.26 6.23 9.71
CA SER A 124 2.84 6.61 11.01
C SER A 124 2.63 5.58 12.12
N TRP A 125 1.78 4.55 11.87
CA TRP A 125 1.57 3.53 12.88
C TRP A 125 2.83 2.69 13.09
N GLY A 126 3.21 2.62 14.34
CA GLY A 126 4.21 1.63 14.73
C GLY A 126 5.62 1.95 14.27
N ARG A 127 6.00 3.23 14.17
CA ARG A 127 7.41 3.59 14.02
C ARG A 127 8.28 2.76 14.96
N ASP A 128 7.86 2.61 16.22
CA ASP A 128 8.57 1.82 17.23
C ASP A 128 8.46 0.31 16.96
N VAL A 129 7.27 -0.17 16.52
CA VAL A 129 7.06 -1.58 16.16
C VAL A 129 7.89 -1.97 14.95
N ILE A 130 7.95 -1.10 13.94
CA ILE A 130 8.75 -1.33 12.73
C ILE A 130 10.24 -1.25 13.06
N ALA A 131 10.66 -0.27 13.86
CA ALA A 131 12.05 -0.17 14.33
C ALA A 131 12.49 -1.43 15.11
N GLN A 132 11.60 -2.02 15.89
CA GLN A 132 11.84 -3.27 16.62
C GLN A 132 11.67 -4.54 15.77
N SER A 133 11.12 -4.43 14.57
CA SER A 133 10.86 -5.57 13.68
C SER A 133 12.12 -6.19 13.08
N GLY A 134 13.24 -5.50 13.12
CA GLY A 134 14.49 -5.90 12.46
C GLY A 134 14.48 -5.73 10.93
N LEU A 135 13.48 -5.04 10.38
CA LEU A 135 13.46 -4.65 8.97
C LEU A 135 14.53 -3.58 8.68
N PRO A 136 15.24 -3.64 7.54
CA PRO A 136 16.24 -2.66 7.13
C PRO A 136 15.56 -1.37 6.63
N VAL A 137 14.95 -0.61 7.54
CA VAL A 137 14.21 0.60 7.21
C VAL A 137 15.17 1.71 6.80
N ARG A 138 15.00 2.17 5.56
CA ARG A 138 15.78 3.25 4.96
C ARG A 138 15.10 4.62 5.12
N HIS A 139 13.79 4.65 4.94
CA HIS A 139 13.01 5.89 5.02
C HIS A 139 11.58 5.64 5.49
N THR A 140 10.98 6.66 6.12
CA THR A 140 9.58 6.62 6.56
C THR A 140 8.85 7.87 6.12
N PHE A 141 7.73 7.69 5.44
CA PHE A 141 6.80 8.75 5.08
C PHE A 141 5.67 8.80 6.10
N ASP A 142 5.74 9.79 6.98
CA ASP A 142 4.69 10.09 7.97
C ASP A 142 3.66 11.05 7.40
N GLY A 143 2.48 11.08 8.01
CA GLY A 143 1.47 12.10 7.71
C GLY A 143 0.69 11.89 6.40
N ILE A 144 0.80 10.71 5.78
CA ILE A 144 -0.08 10.35 4.66
C ILE A 144 -1.51 10.27 5.18
N SER A 145 -2.42 11.03 4.57
CA SER A 145 -3.84 11.08 4.96
C SER A 145 -4.54 9.71 4.78
N ASP A 146 -5.63 9.50 5.51
CA ASP A 146 -6.53 8.35 5.30
C ASP A 146 -7.18 8.36 3.89
N THR A 147 -7.17 9.52 3.22
CA THR A 147 -7.61 9.71 1.84
C THR A 147 -6.55 10.55 1.11
N PRO A 148 -5.41 9.95 0.72
CA PRO A 148 -4.33 10.68 0.10
C PRO A 148 -4.74 11.19 -1.29
N GLY A 149 -4.42 12.45 -1.55
CA GLY A 149 -4.48 13.02 -2.90
C GLY A 149 -3.10 13.00 -3.57
N THR A 150 -3.04 13.46 -4.81
CA THR A 150 -1.81 13.54 -5.62
C THR A 150 -0.68 14.27 -4.89
N ALA A 151 -0.98 15.37 -4.20
CA ALA A 151 0.01 16.14 -3.44
C ALA A 151 0.74 15.33 -2.34
N GLN A 152 0.13 14.27 -1.84
CA GLN A 152 0.74 13.41 -0.81
C GLN A 152 1.44 12.17 -1.39
N SER A 153 1.05 11.73 -2.59
CA SER A 153 1.70 10.61 -3.28
C SER A 153 2.95 11.04 -4.05
N LEU A 154 3.00 12.26 -4.59
CA LEU A 154 4.15 12.78 -5.34
C LEU A 154 5.48 12.68 -4.59
N PRO A 155 5.62 13.11 -3.32
CA PRO A 155 6.89 12.98 -2.61
C PRO A 155 7.37 11.54 -2.48
N VAL A 156 6.45 10.59 -2.32
CA VAL A 156 6.76 9.15 -2.29
C VAL A 156 7.24 8.70 -3.65
N ALA A 157 6.50 9.03 -4.71
CA ALA A 157 6.86 8.67 -6.09
C ALA A 157 8.22 9.24 -6.49
N ASP A 158 8.48 10.51 -6.21
CA ASP A 158 9.76 11.17 -6.53
C ASP A 158 10.94 10.56 -5.76
N TYR A 159 10.72 10.17 -4.51
CA TYR A 159 11.74 9.46 -3.74
C TYR A 159 12.06 8.10 -4.37
N LEU A 160 11.05 7.32 -4.74
CA LEU A 160 11.20 6.00 -5.34
C LEU A 160 11.84 6.09 -6.74
N LYS A 161 11.44 7.08 -7.55
CA LYS A 161 12.08 7.36 -8.86
C LYS A 161 13.59 7.62 -8.68
N ARG A 162 13.97 8.49 -7.75
CA ARG A 162 15.39 8.78 -7.46
C ARG A 162 16.14 7.54 -7.00
N LEU A 163 15.56 6.77 -6.08
CA LEU A 163 16.16 5.56 -5.56
C LEU A 163 16.45 4.54 -6.68
N TYR A 164 15.53 4.41 -7.61
CA TYR A 164 15.67 3.53 -8.76
C TYR A 164 16.71 4.05 -9.77
N LEU A 165 16.63 5.33 -10.14
CA LEU A 165 17.53 5.93 -11.13
C LEU A 165 18.98 5.99 -10.62
N SER A 166 19.21 6.24 -9.33
CA SER A 166 20.55 6.26 -8.73
C SER A 166 21.21 4.88 -8.61
N GLY A 167 20.46 3.78 -8.85
CA GLY A 167 20.97 2.42 -8.66
C GLY A 167 21.06 1.99 -7.18
N GLU A 168 20.35 2.69 -6.32
CA GLU A 168 20.20 2.32 -4.92
C GLU A 168 19.12 1.25 -4.71
N ALA A 169 18.24 1.06 -5.70
CA ALA A 169 17.35 -0.07 -5.85
C ALA A 169 17.27 -0.49 -7.32
N ASP A 170 17.35 -1.78 -7.58
CA ASP A 170 17.21 -2.38 -8.92
C ASP A 170 15.76 -2.82 -9.17
N GLU A 171 15.05 -3.15 -8.09
CA GLU A 171 13.62 -3.45 -8.09
C GLU A 171 12.94 -2.73 -6.94
N ILE A 172 11.70 -2.29 -7.17
CA ILE A 172 10.84 -1.69 -6.15
C ILE A 172 9.51 -2.44 -6.11
N HIS A 173 9.15 -2.94 -4.94
CA HIS A 173 7.91 -3.66 -4.70
C HIS A 173 7.03 -2.92 -3.70
N LEU A 174 5.73 -2.80 -3.99
CA LEU A 174 4.74 -2.30 -3.05
C LEU A 174 4.19 -3.45 -2.22
N VAL A 175 4.17 -3.29 -0.92
CA VAL A 175 3.67 -4.28 0.06
C VAL A 175 2.49 -3.67 0.81
N TYR A 176 1.31 -4.23 0.62
CA TYR A 176 0.06 -3.66 1.12
C TYR A 176 -1.00 -4.73 1.40
N GLN A 177 -2.08 -4.33 2.08
CA GLN A 177 -3.25 -5.18 2.26
C GLN A 177 -4.18 -5.04 1.05
N ARG A 178 -4.26 -6.07 0.22
CA ARG A 178 -5.20 -6.11 -0.90
C ARG A 178 -6.61 -6.28 -0.37
N PHE A 179 -7.46 -5.33 -0.68
CA PHE A 179 -8.85 -5.31 -0.23
C PHE A 179 -9.75 -6.05 -1.22
N TYR A 180 -10.33 -7.15 -0.79
CA TYR A 180 -11.37 -7.89 -1.52
C TYR A 180 -12.76 -7.56 -1.00
N SER A 181 -12.91 -7.53 0.33
CA SER A 181 -14.15 -7.19 1.02
C SER A 181 -13.87 -6.68 2.43
N ALA A 182 -14.90 -6.22 3.13
CA ALA A 182 -14.79 -5.85 4.55
C ALA A 182 -14.33 -7.00 5.46
N LEU A 183 -14.56 -8.25 5.03
CA LEU A 183 -14.16 -9.46 5.76
C LEU A 183 -12.86 -10.08 5.28
N GLN A 184 -12.42 -9.75 4.06
CA GLN A 184 -11.25 -10.36 3.45
C GLN A 184 -10.27 -9.30 2.97
N GLN A 185 -9.14 -9.23 3.65
CA GLN A 185 -7.97 -8.44 3.27
C GLN A 185 -6.75 -9.34 3.38
N VAL A 186 -5.90 -9.31 2.36
CA VAL A 186 -4.76 -10.23 2.26
C VAL A 186 -3.48 -9.43 2.04
N PRO A 187 -2.43 -9.63 2.85
CA PRO A 187 -1.12 -9.07 2.57
C PRO A 187 -0.65 -9.50 1.19
N SER A 188 -0.26 -8.54 0.38
CA SER A 188 0.11 -8.77 -1.02
C SER A 188 1.28 -7.89 -1.40
N GLN A 189 2.03 -8.34 -2.40
CA GLN A 189 3.05 -7.51 -3.03
C GLN A 189 2.78 -7.37 -4.52
N VAL A 190 3.24 -6.26 -5.09
CA VAL A 190 3.25 -6.02 -6.52
C VAL A 190 4.54 -5.29 -6.89
N GLN A 191 5.16 -5.66 -7.99
CA GLN A 191 6.32 -4.94 -8.51
C GLN A 191 5.86 -3.60 -9.08
N LEU A 192 6.53 -2.52 -8.65
CA LEU A 192 6.32 -1.16 -9.17
C LEU A 192 7.34 -0.82 -10.25
N LEU A 193 8.62 -1.07 -9.96
CA LEU A 193 9.72 -0.79 -10.89
C LEU A 193 10.70 -1.98 -10.95
N PRO A 194 11.24 -2.31 -12.14
CA PRO A 194 10.75 -1.84 -13.42
C PRO A 194 9.29 -2.25 -13.62
N ALA A 195 8.53 -1.42 -14.33
CA ALA A 195 7.12 -1.68 -14.57
C ALA A 195 6.97 -2.94 -15.42
N LYS A 196 6.33 -3.97 -14.84
CA LYS A 196 5.92 -5.16 -15.59
C LYS A 196 4.54 -4.89 -16.15
N LEU A 197 4.45 -4.83 -17.44
CA LEU A 197 3.19 -4.88 -18.15
C LEU A 197 2.81 -6.36 -18.24
N GLU A 198 1.90 -6.80 -17.34
CA GLU A 198 1.31 -8.12 -17.51
C GLU A 198 0.50 -8.08 -18.80
N THR A 199 0.89 -8.87 -19.77
CA THR A 199 0.06 -9.20 -20.92
C THR A 199 -1.10 -10.06 -20.41
N GLU A 200 -2.10 -9.43 -19.77
CA GLU A 200 -3.42 -10.04 -19.75
C GLU A 200 -3.84 -10.20 -21.21
N GLU A 201 -4.40 -11.38 -21.54
CA GLU A 201 -4.80 -11.76 -22.88
C GLU A 201 -5.35 -10.55 -23.65
N LYS A 202 -4.78 -10.27 -24.83
CA LYS A 202 -5.20 -9.18 -25.71
C LYS A 202 -6.71 -9.23 -25.84
N ASN A 203 -7.39 -8.35 -25.12
CA ASN A 203 -8.74 -8.02 -25.53
C ASN A 203 -8.63 -7.46 -26.95
N GLU A 204 -9.23 -8.14 -27.92
CA GLU A 204 -9.20 -7.82 -29.36
C GLU A 204 -9.79 -6.42 -29.71
N ALA A 205 -10.14 -5.63 -28.73
CA ALA A 205 -10.49 -4.23 -28.91
C ALA A 205 -9.20 -3.38 -28.82
N THR A 206 -8.41 -3.39 -29.89
CA THR A 206 -7.43 -2.35 -30.15
C THR A 206 -8.19 -1.02 -30.24
N ASN A 207 -8.22 -0.26 -29.17
CA ASN A 207 -8.57 1.14 -29.24
C ASN A 207 -7.38 1.85 -29.91
N ASP A 208 -7.48 2.22 -31.17
CA ASP A 208 -6.47 3.03 -31.85
C ASP A 208 -6.42 4.41 -31.18
N TYR A 209 -5.54 4.58 -30.19
CA TYR A 209 -5.30 5.89 -29.58
C TYR A 209 -4.49 6.76 -30.54
N ILE A 210 -4.88 8.02 -30.65
CA ILE A 210 -4.11 9.04 -31.32
C ILE A 210 -3.31 9.79 -30.25
N PHE A 211 -1.99 9.74 -30.33
CA PHE A 211 -1.11 10.39 -29.36
C PHE A 211 -0.75 11.81 -29.84
N GLU A 212 -1.01 12.80 -29.01
CA GLU A 212 -0.66 14.20 -29.27
C GLU A 212 0.30 14.76 -28.19
N PRO A 213 1.42 15.40 -28.55
CA PRO A 213 1.90 15.66 -29.92
C PRO A 213 2.47 14.42 -30.62
N ASP A 214 2.98 13.46 -29.87
CA ASP A 214 3.55 12.19 -30.32
C ASP A 214 3.63 11.18 -29.15
N ALA A 215 3.75 9.91 -29.47
CA ALA A 215 3.77 8.80 -28.50
C ALA A 215 4.93 8.92 -27.48
N LYS A 216 6.11 9.42 -27.91
CA LYS A 216 7.28 9.59 -27.04
C LYS A 216 7.05 10.68 -25.99
N SER A 217 6.51 11.83 -26.40
CA SER A 217 6.20 12.94 -25.50
C SER A 217 5.14 12.55 -24.48
N VAL A 218 4.16 11.73 -24.85
CA VAL A 218 3.15 11.20 -23.94
C VAL A 218 3.80 10.28 -22.91
N LEU A 219 4.68 9.37 -23.33
CA LEU A 219 5.39 8.45 -22.43
C LEU A 219 6.29 9.19 -21.42
N GLU A 220 6.97 10.26 -21.85
CA GLU A 220 7.84 11.07 -20.98
C GLU A 220 7.04 11.82 -19.88
N ASN A 221 5.77 12.13 -20.13
CA ASN A 221 4.89 12.87 -19.22
C ASN A 221 3.99 11.96 -18.35
N MET A 222 3.98 10.67 -18.58
CA MET A 222 3.27 9.67 -17.76
C MET A 222 4.11 9.23 -16.56
#